data_e07db837c225f7ae18f4a427e57096a1
#
_entry.id   e07db837c225f7ae18f4a427e57096a1
#
_cell.length_a   1.000
_cell.length_b   1.000
_cell.length_c   1.000
_cell.angle_alpha   90.00
_cell.angle_beta   90.00
_cell.angle_gamma   90.00
#
_symmetry.space_group_name_H-M   'P 1'
#
loop_
_entity.id
_entity.type
_entity.pdbx_description
1 polymer ?
#
loop_
_entity_poly.entity_id
_entity_poly.type
_entity_poly.pdbx_seq_one_letter_code
_entity_poly.pdbx_strand_id
1 'polypeptide(L)'
;MSTRDIIAAQSAAIEPEAFQSAIAAGMTRALLRESAPPCLLRAPTGSGKTFIISRVLEAVSAERPTLWLWFVPFVNLVQQTEDALAANCAGLIPVMLSRGRNQDARAGMVLLSTAQGVARARDRNAGYNADGDDDTRTLAEFVARAKAQGLSIGLVVDEAHIGLDKTTEFGKFAHWLNADFFIMATATPKDERLLEFLQQAGKSAFESFAASRDEVVNARLNKRYIEAVVYDLRQSVQTVADLKRTVLRQAWKRSQRIKKQLQIAGVPLTPLLLVQVANGDKTVEEAEQDLIKLCGVHPALIGKHSSDDPDPVMMAAIANDSSKEVLIFKQSAGTGFDAPRAFVLASTKSVNDADFAMQFIGRVMRVSRPIREAYPKSMPIPPDLDTAYVYLAARF
;
A
#
# COMPACT_ATOMS: atom_id res chain seq x y z
N MET A 1 -31.62 8.16 -8.02
CA MET A 1 -30.48 7.62 -7.25
C MET A 1 -29.27 7.59 -8.15
N SER A 2 -28.22 8.33 -7.81
CA SER A 2 -26.97 8.37 -8.57
C SER A 2 -26.20 7.06 -8.33
N THR A 3 -25.34 6.66 -9.29
CA THR A 3 -24.44 5.49 -9.13
C THR A 3 -23.60 5.59 -7.83
N ARG A 4 -23.29 6.82 -7.38
CA ARG A 4 -22.65 7.11 -6.08
C ARG A 4 -23.52 6.71 -4.88
N ASP A 5 -24.84 6.90 -4.94
CA ASP A 5 -25.76 6.54 -3.87
C ASP A 5 -25.91 5.03 -3.72
N ILE A 6 -25.75 4.29 -4.84
CA ILE A 6 -25.80 2.82 -4.85
C ILE A 6 -24.51 2.23 -4.27
N ILE A 7 -23.35 2.83 -4.55
CA ILE A 7 -22.06 2.41 -4.00
C ILE A 7 -21.98 2.70 -2.49
N ALA A 8 -22.49 3.85 -2.05
CA ALA A 8 -22.55 4.21 -0.63
C ALA A 8 -23.51 3.31 0.18
N ALA A 9 -24.58 2.81 -0.44
CA ALA A 9 -25.55 1.92 0.23
C ALA A 9 -25.05 0.46 0.35
N GLN A 10 -23.99 0.06 -0.36
CA GLN A 10 -23.43 -1.31 -0.35
C GLN A 10 -22.15 -1.47 0.47
N SER A 11 -21.48 -0.42 0.91
CA SER A 11 -20.37 -0.55 1.84
C SER A 11 -20.89 -0.51 3.28
N ALA A 12 -21.09 -1.68 3.86
CA ALA A 12 -21.14 -1.76 5.32
C ALA A 12 -19.87 -1.09 5.84
N ALA A 13 -20.02 -0.03 6.66
CA ALA A 13 -18.89 0.70 7.20
C ALA A 13 -17.91 -0.29 7.84
N ILE A 14 -16.64 -0.25 7.44
CA ILE A 14 -15.63 -1.13 8.01
C ILE A 14 -15.50 -0.77 9.49
N GLU A 15 -15.83 -1.71 10.38
CA GLU A 15 -15.60 -1.53 11.81
C GLU A 15 -14.10 -1.59 12.11
N PRO A 16 -13.56 -0.62 12.84
CA PRO A 16 -12.15 -0.63 13.21
C PRO A 16 -11.87 -1.73 14.23
N GLU A 17 -10.73 -2.37 14.10
CA GLU A 17 -10.20 -3.26 15.14
C GLU A 17 -9.79 -2.45 16.39
N ALA A 18 -9.79 -3.10 17.55
CA ALA A 18 -9.50 -2.43 18.82
C ALA A 18 -8.17 -1.66 18.82
N PHE A 19 -7.09 -2.27 18.27
CA PHE A 19 -5.80 -1.61 18.16
C PHE A 19 -5.82 -0.40 17.22
N GLN A 20 -6.59 -0.49 16.11
CA GLN A 20 -6.74 0.62 15.16
C GLN A 20 -7.44 1.82 15.82
N SER A 21 -8.50 1.56 16.57
CA SER A 21 -9.24 2.58 17.34
C SER A 21 -8.36 3.21 18.41
N ALA A 22 -7.58 2.41 19.14
CA ALA A 22 -6.69 2.89 20.20
C ALA A 22 -5.57 3.78 19.63
N ILE A 23 -4.96 3.38 18.53
CA ILE A 23 -3.93 4.16 17.83
C ILE A 23 -4.52 5.46 17.28
N ALA A 24 -5.65 5.40 16.58
CA ALA A 24 -6.30 6.59 16.03
C ALA A 24 -6.66 7.60 17.13
N ALA A 25 -7.23 7.15 18.25
CA ALA A 25 -7.53 8.00 19.40
C ALA A 25 -6.28 8.59 20.04
N GLY A 26 -5.19 7.82 20.15
CA GLY A 26 -3.90 8.28 20.67
C GLY A 26 -3.30 9.37 19.79
N MET A 27 -3.21 9.15 18.48
CA MET A 27 -2.71 10.13 17.52
C MET A 27 -3.56 11.41 17.50
N THR A 28 -4.89 11.27 17.51
CA THR A 28 -5.80 12.42 17.56
C THR A 28 -5.55 13.28 18.79
N ARG A 29 -5.45 12.66 19.99
CA ARG A 29 -5.13 13.40 21.22
C ARG A 29 -3.78 14.11 21.15
N ALA A 30 -2.76 13.47 20.55
CA ALA A 30 -1.43 14.09 20.39
C ALA A 30 -1.48 15.31 19.49
N LEU A 31 -2.15 15.18 18.32
CA LEU A 31 -2.28 16.26 17.34
C LEU A 31 -3.12 17.44 17.84
N LEU A 32 -4.10 17.21 18.69
CA LEU A 32 -4.97 18.27 19.23
C LEU A 32 -4.38 19.01 20.44
N ARG A 33 -3.17 18.66 20.90
CA ARG A 33 -2.45 19.41 21.93
C ARG A 33 -2.14 20.83 21.44
N GLU A 34 -1.92 21.74 22.37
CA GLU A 34 -1.50 23.12 22.08
C GLU A 34 -0.20 23.15 21.27
N SER A 35 0.78 22.30 21.63
CA SER A 35 1.98 22.03 20.84
C SER A 35 1.89 20.64 20.23
N ALA A 36 1.27 20.55 19.05
CA ALA A 36 1.07 19.26 18.34
C ALA A 36 2.42 18.69 17.90
N PRO A 37 2.84 17.52 18.42
CA PRO A 37 4.07 16.88 17.94
C PRO A 37 3.82 16.23 16.57
N PRO A 38 4.85 16.10 15.72
CA PRO A 38 4.80 15.15 14.61
C PRO A 38 4.48 13.74 15.12
N CYS A 39 3.58 13.04 14.46
CA CYS A 39 3.19 11.68 14.81
C CYS A 39 3.76 10.68 13.79
N LEU A 40 4.36 9.60 14.27
CA LEU A 40 4.84 8.49 13.45
C LEU A 40 4.02 7.23 13.71
N LEU A 41 3.29 6.76 12.72
CA LEU A 41 2.59 5.48 12.75
C LEU A 41 3.50 4.37 12.22
N ARG A 42 3.89 3.44 13.09
CA ARG A 42 4.63 2.22 12.75
C ARG A 42 3.68 1.05 12.74
N ALA A 43 3.40 0.51 11.57
CA ALA A 43 2.47 -0.62 11.50
C ALA A 43 2.79 -1.52 10.30
N PRO A 44 2.72 -2.86 10.46
CA PRO A 44 2.99 -3.80 9.38
C PRO A 44 2.14 -3.54 8.14
N THR A 45 2.63 -3.98 6.97
CA THR A 45 1.81 -3.99 5.76
C THR A 45 0.54 -4.81 6.02
N GLY A 46 -0.61 -4.30 5.61
CA GLY A 46 -1.90 -4.97 5.85
C GLY A 46 -2.58 -4.63 7.18
N SER A 47 -1.95 -3.87 8.07
CA SER A 47 -2.55 -3.42 9.34
C SER A 47 -3.68 -2.40 9.20
N GLY A 48 -3.86 -1.82 8.00
CA GLY A 48 -4.82 -0.74 7.76
C GLY A 48 -4.28 0.65 8.10
N LYS A 49 -3.00 0.94 7.83
CA LYS A 49 -2.40 2.28 8.06
C LYS A 49 -3.26 3.40 7.48
N THR A 50 -3.62 3.30 6.20
CA THR A 50 -4.48 4.29 5.53
C THR A 50 -5.81 4.48 6.25
N PHE A 51 -6.43 3.40 6.73
CA PHE A 51 -7.66 3.43 7.50
C PHE A 51 -7.47 4.11 8.86
N ILE A 52 -6.41 3.79 9.61
CA ILE A 52 -6.09 4.45 10.90
C ILE A 52 -5.91 5.95 10.68
N ILE A 53 -5.09 6.34 9.71
CA ILE A 53 -4.82 7.75 9.41
C ILE A 53 -6.12 8.47 9.02
N SER A 54 -6.95 7.89 8.16
CA SER A 54 -8.21 8.52 7.75
C SER A 54 -9.12 8.83 8.93
N ARG A 55 -9.19 7.94 9.94
CA ARG A 55 -9.94 8.19 11.17
C ARG A 55 -9.34 9.33 12.00
N VAL A 56 -8.01 9.43 12.03
CA VAL A 56 -7.33 10.57 12.67
C VAL A 56 -7.67 11.88 11.96
N LEU A 57 -7.60 11.90 10.62
CA LEU A 57 -7.92 13.09 9.84
C LEU A 57 -9.37 13.54 10.06
N GLU A 58 -10.34 12.62 10.05
CA GLU A 58 -11.74 12.92 10.34
C GLU A 58 -11.90 13.53 11.74
N ALA A 59 -11.33 12.88 12.76
CA ALA A 59 -11.45 13.33 14.15
C ALA A 59 -10.78 14.68 14.38
N VAL A 60 -9.58 14.91 13.83
CA VAL A 60 -8.89 16.21 13.93
C VAL A 60 -9.66 17.29 13.19
N SER A 61 -10.16 17.01 11.97
CA SER A 61 -10.91 17.98 11.18
C SER A 61 -12.25 18.37 11.78
N ALA A 62 -12.86 17.49 12.59
CA ALA A 62 -14.10 17.79 13.33
C ALA A 62 -13.86 18.81 14.46
N GLU A 63 -12.70 18.78 15.11
CA GLU A 63 -12.33 19.70 16.20
C GLU A 63 -11.65 20.98 15.67
N ARG A 64 -10.80 20.83 14.66
CA ARG A 64 -10.09 21.93 14.01
C ARG A 64 -10.24 21.83 12.50
N PRO A 65 -10.96 22.76 11.85
CA PRO A 65 -11.12 22.78 10.41
C PRO A 65 -9.76 22.73 9.71
N THR A 66 -9.47 21.64 9.00
CA THR A 66 -8.13 21.36 8.47
C THR A 66 -8.19 21.01 6.99
N LEU A 67 -7.26 21.58 6.21
CA LEU A 67 -6.89 21.16 4.88
C LEU A 67 -5.70 20.20 4.98
N TRP A 68 -5.81 19.03 4.40
CA TRP A 68 -4.77 18.01 4.44
C TRP A 68 -4.04 17.90 3.10
N LEU A 69 -2.71 17.73 3.15
CA LEU A 69 -1.88 17.32 2.02
C LEU A 69 -1.33 15.93 2.34
N TRP A 70 -1.67 14.93 1.55
CA TRP A 70 -1.27 13.54 1.73
C TRP A 70 -0.38 13.09 0.59
N PHE A 71 0.85 12.72 0.93
CA PHE A 71 1.87 12.30 -0.02
C PHE A 71 2.11 10.80 0.07
N VAL A 72 2.07 10.15 -1.08
CA VAL A 72 2.37 8.74 -1.27
C VAL A 72 3.64 8.56 -2.12
N PRO A 73 4.36 7.43 -2.03
CA PRO A 73 5.64 7.29 -2.73
C PRO A 73 5.50 7.19 -4.26
N PHE A 74 4.39 6.65 -4.77
CA PHE A 74 4.21 6.37 -6.19
C PHE A 74 2.89 6.92 -6.73
N VAL A 75 2.89 7.34 -8.00
CA VAL A 75 1.72 7.93 -8.68
C VAL A 75 0.50 7.01 -8.65
N ASN A 76 0.70 5.73 -8.83
CA ASN A 76 -0.36 4.71 -8.81
C ASN A 76 -1.06 4.57 -7.44
N LEU A 77 -0.38 4.92 -6.34
CA LEU A 77 -0.99 4.92 -5.01
C LEU A 77 -1.89 6.13 -4.76
N VAL A 78 -1.73 7.21 -5.53
CA VAL A 78 -2.57 8.42 -5.39
C VAL A 78 -4.03 8.08 -5.62
N GLN A 79 -4.34 7.44 -6.76
CA GLN A 79 -5.72 7.06 -7.08
C GLN A 79 -6.26 6.02 -6.08
N GLN A 80 -5.46 5.04 -5.72
CA GLN A 80 -5.87 4.02 -4.75
C GLN A 80 -6.20 4.63 -3.38
N THR A 81 -5.43 5.63 -2.93
CA THR A 81 -5.68 6.34 -1.68
C THR A 81 -6.93 7.21 -1.79
N GLU A 82 -7.13 7.91 -2.93
CA GLU A 82 -8.34 8.67 -3.23
C GLU A 82 -9.59 7.78 -3.10
N ASP A 83 -9.59 6.64 -3.78
CA ASP A 83 -10.70 5.68 -3.77
C ASP A 83 -10.96 5.11 -2.37
N ALA A 84 -9.89 4.76 -1.64
CA ALA A 84 -10.00 4.22 -0.28
C ALA A 84 -10.59 5.25 0.70
N LEU A 85 -10.17 6.51 0.62
CA LEU A 85 -10.72 7.58 1.45
C LEU A 85 -12.19 7.88 1.08
N ALA A 86 -12.50 7.96 -0.21
CA ALA A 86 -13.86 8.20 -0.69
C ALA A 86 -14.84 7.08 -0.27
N ALA A 87 -14.37 5.83 -0.24
CA ALA A 87 -15.19 4.69 0.15
C ALA A 87 -15.43 4.56 1.66
N ASN A 88 -14.48 5.01 2.49
CA ASN A 88 -14.48 4.71 3.92
C ASN A 88 -14.68 5.92 4.83
N CYS A 89 -14.62 7.15 4.30
CA CYS A 89 -14.60 8.37 5.11
C CYS A 89 -15.62 9.39 4.57
N ALA A 90 -16.73 9.54 5.28
CA ALA A 90 -17.78 10.50 4.89
C ALA A 90 -17.40 11.97 5.19
N GLY A 91 -16.54 12.17 6.20
CA GLY A 91 -16.08 13.50 6.63
C GLY A 91 -14.87 14.05 5.88
N LEU A 92 -14.30 13.28 4.92
CA LEU A 92 -13.15 13.69 4.12
C LEU A 92 -13.52 13.89 2.64
N ILE A 93 -12.86 14.83 2.00
CA ILE A 93 -13.03 15.14 0.57
C ILE A 93 -11.69 14.88 -0.13
N PRO A 94 -11.39 13.62 -0.50
CA PRO A 94 -10.16 13.31 -1.19
C PRO A 94 -10.21 13.80 -2.64
N VAL A 95 -9.11 14.40 -3.08
CA VAL A 95 -8.95 14.90 -4.45
C VAL A 95 -7.47 14.96 -4.83
N MET A 96 -7.14 14.63 -6.06
CA MET A 96 -5.77 14.81 -6.54
C MET A 96 -5.33 16.28 -6.46
N LEU A 97 -4.12 16.54 -6.02
CA LEU A 97 -3.56 17.89 -5.86
C LEU A 97 -3.70 18.72 -7.16
N SER A 98 -3.46 18.12 -8.32
CA SER A 98 -3.57 18.77 -9.63
C SER A 98 -4.96 19.34 -9.92
N ARG A 99 -6.01 18.68 -9.44
CA ARG A 99 -7.41 19.10 -9.57
C ARG A 99 -7.88 19.95 -8.39
N GLY A 100 -7.48 19.55 -7.17
CA GLY A 100 -7.97 20.15 -5.93
C GLY A 100 -7.54 21.59 -5.73
N ARG A 101 -6.32 21.96 -6.13
CA ARG A 101 -5.80 23.34 -6.02
C ARG A 101 -6.60 24.38 -6.79
N ASN A 102 -7.36 23.96 -7.81
CA ASN A 102 -8.22 24.84 -8.61
C ASN A 102 -9.62 25.02 -8.01
N GLN A 103 -9.93 24.28 -6.92
CA GLN A 103 -11.17 24.40 -6.16
C GLN A 103 -11.01 25.40 -5.00
N ASP A 104 -12.10 25.68 -4.29
CA ASP A 104 -12.01 26.39 -3.03
C ASP A 104 -11.62 25.44 -1.89
N ALA A 105 -10.70 25.87 -1.04
CA ALA A 105 -10.26 25.10 0.11
C ALA A 105 -11.43 24.89 1.09
N ARG A 106 -11.54 23.68 1.64
CA ARG A 106 -12.59 23.31 2.60
C ARG A 106 -12.01 22.46 3.72
N ALA A 107 -12.63 22.55 4.89
CA ALA A 107 -12.32 21.65 5.98
C ALA A 107 -12.57 20.18 5.56
N GLY A 108 -11.67 19.28 5.94
CA GLY A 108 -11.72 17.87 5.56
C GLY A 108 -11.27 17.56 4.12
N MET A 109 -10.89 18.57 3.32
CA MET A 109 -10.30 18.35 2.00
C MET A 109 -8.92 17.71 2.13
N VAL A 110 -8.67 16.65 1.36
CA VAL A 110 -7.40 15.90 1.35
C VAL A 110 -6.81 15.95 -0.05
N LEU A 111 -5.76 16.76 -0.22
CA LEU A 111 -5.04 16.87 -1.48
C LEU A 111 -4.00 15.75 -1.59
N LEU A 112 -4.16 14.88 -2.58
CA LEU A 112 -3.33 13.70 -2.79
C LEU A 112 -2.30 13.94 -3.90
N SER A 113 -1.03 13.62 -3.63
CA SER A 113 0.07 13.71 -4.59
C SER A 113 1.22 12.76 -4.23
N THR A 114 2.27 12.77 -5.04
CA THR A 114 3.54 12.13 -4.70
C THR A 114 4.54 13.15 -4.16
N ALA A 115 5.43 12.71 -3.27
CA ALA A 115 6.53 13.54 -2.78
C ALA A 115 7.40 14.06 -3.94
N GLN A 116 7.66 13.24 -4.96
CA GLN A 116 8.42 13.64 -6.15
C GLN A 116 7.69 14.69 -6.99
N GLY A 117 6.35 14.64 -7.04
CA GLY A 117 5.53 15.60 -7.77
C GLY A 117 5.74 17.03 -7.28
N VAL A 118 5.80 17.25 -5.97
CA VAL A 118 6.05 18.58 -5.40
C VAL A 118 7.54 18.93 -5.29
N ALA A 119 8.43 17.94 -5.14
CA ALA A 119 9.87 18.18 -5.03
C ALA A 119 10.50 18.67 -6.35
N ARG A 120 9.93 18.29 -7.50
CA ARG A 120 10.41 18.71 -8.83
C ARG A 120 10.02 20.13 -9.22
N ALA A 121 9.08 20.75 -8.54
CA ALA A 121 8.68 22.12 -8.82
C ALA A 121 9.81 23.07 -8.46
N ARG A 122 10.46 23.67 -9.48
CA ARG A 122 11.61 24.56 -9.33
C ARG A 122 11.29 25.85 -8.57
N ASP A 123 10.03 26.28 -8.62
CA ASP A 123 9.57 27.49 -7.94
C ASP A 123 8.22 27.25 -7.28
N ARG A 124 8.25 27.00 -5.98
CA ARG A 124 7.06 26.73 -5.17
C ARG A 124 6.24 27.98 -4.91
N ASN A 125 6.86 29.16 -5.06
CA ASN A 125 6.21 30.46 -4.92
C ASN A 125 5.58 30.93 -6.24
N ALA A 126 6.20 30.64 -7.37
CA ALA A 126 5.70 31.00 -8.69
C ALA A 126 4.64 30.02 -9.25
N GLY A 127 4.41 28.93 -8.56
CA GLY A 127 3.35 28.03 -8.91
C GLY A 127 3.74 26.81 -9.67
N TYR A 128 2.95 25.86 -9.42
CA TYR A 128 2.90 24.59 -10.09
C TYR A 128 2.23 24.78 -11.46
N ASN A 129 2.80 25.63 -12.31
CA ASN A 129 2.38 25.76 -13.70
C ASN A 129 3.19 24.78 -14.55
N ALA A 130 2.83 23.49 -14.51
CA ALA A 130 3.46 22.50 -15.38
C ALA A 130 3.10 22.70 -16.85
N ASP A 131 1.97 23.36 -17.16
CA ASP A 131 1.40 23.34 -18.51
C ASP A 131 1.05 24.73 -19.08
N GLY A 132 1.55 25.81 -18.52
CA GLY A 132 1.41 27.15 -19.13
C GLY A 132 -0.03 27.66 -19.27
N ASP A 133 -0.98 27.10 -18.56
CA ASP A 133 -2.35 27.55 -18.56
C ASP A 133 -2.51 28.67 -17.52
N ASP A 134 -2.76 29.87 -17.98
CA ASP A 134 -2.85 31.12 -17.18
C ASP A 134 -3.95 31.09 -16.10
N ASP A 135 -4.83 30.08 -16.11
CA ASP A 135 -5.95 29.92 -15.18
C ASP A 135 -5.65 28.98 -13.99
N THR A 136 -4.47 28.39 -13.90
CA THR A 136 -4.16 27.45 -12.79
C THR A 136 -3.63 28.18 -11.57
N ARG A 137 -4.35 28.05 -10.45
CA ARG A 137 -3.93 28.57 -9.14
C ARG A 137 -2.66 27.87 -8.65
N THR A 138 -1.72 28.63 -8.15
CA THR A 138 -0.51 28.07 -7.55
C THR A 138 -0.83 27.38 -6.21
N LEU A 139 -0.05 26.35 -5.83
CA LEU A 139 -0.21 25.71 -4.52
C LEU A 139 0.02 26.72 -3.38
N ALA A 140 0.95 27.66 -3.57
CA ALA A 140 1.23 28.69 -2.58
C ALA A 140 0.02 29.61 -2.34
N GLU A 141 -0.64 30.08 -3.41
CA GLU A 141 -1.87 30.87 -3.33
C GLU A 141 -3.03 30.10 -2.72
N PHE A 142 -3.14 28.83 -3.06
CA PHE A 142 -4.18 27.95 -2.52
C PHE A 142 -4.00 27.77 -1.00
N VAL A 143 -2.79 27.44 -0.54
CA VAL A 143 -2.47 27.29 0.90
C VAL A 143 -2.64 28.61 1.64
N ALA A 144 -2.18 29.73 1.06
CA ALA A 144 -2.35 31.05 1.67
C ALA A 144 -3.82 31.40 1.88
N ARG A 145 -4.67 31.12 0.89
CA ARG A 145 -6.14 31.32 1.02
C ARG A 145 -6.76 30.42 2.06
N ALA A 146 -6.37 29.12 2.11
CA ALA A 146 -6.85 28.21 3.13
C ALA A 146 -6.54 28.72 4.54
N LYS A 147 -5.31 29.19 4.76
CA LYS A 147 -4.91 29.81 6.04
C LYS A 147 -5.70 31.10 6.33
N ALA A 148 -5.92 31.93 5.34
CA ALA A 148 -6.72 33.16 5.49
C ALA A 148 -8.21 32.87 5.82
N GLN A 149 -8.73 31.72 5.42
CA GLN A 149 -10.06 31.23 5.80
C GLN A 149 -10.10 30.60 7.19
N GLY A 150 -8.99 30.56 7.91
CA GLY A 150 -8.87 29.96 9.25
C GLY A 150 -8.71 28.45 9.25
N LEU A 151 -8.37 27.83 8.10
CA LEU A 151 -8.06 26.41 8.05
C LEU A 151 -6.66 26.12 8.57
N SER A 152 -6.52 25.14 9.44
CA SER A 152 -5.23 24.52 9.74
C SER A 152 -4.72 23.72 8.55
N ILE A 153 -3.42 23.56 8.45
CA ILE A 153 -2.77 22.77 7.40
C ILE A 153 -2.21 21.48 8.02
N GLY A 154 -2.61 20.34 7.46
CA GLY A 154 -2.08 19.03 7.85
C GLY A 154 -1.23 18.41 6.75
N LEU A 155 -0.15 17.76 7.13
CA LEU A 155 0.74 17.01 6.24
C LEU A 155 0.75 15.54 6.63
N VAL A 156 0.49 14.67 5.65
CA VAL A 156 0.61 13.21 5.77
C VAL A 156 1.66 12.70 4.79
N VAL A 157 2.62 11.93 5.28
CA VAL A 157 3.64 11.24 4.47
C VAL A 157 3.49 9.74 4.68
N ASP A 158 2.89 9.07 3.69
CA ASP A 158 2.68 7.62 3.73
C ASP A 158 3.89 6.89 3.13
N GLU A 159 4.17 5.68 3.67
CA GLU A 159 5.37 4.89 3.34
C GLU A 159 6.66 5.72 3.36
N ALA A 160 6.82 6.50 4.41
CA ALA A 160 7.87 7.51 4.57
C ALA A 160 9.30 6.98 4.36
N HIS A 161 9.51 5.66 4.52
CA HIS A 161 10.80 5.01 4.27
C HIS A 161 11.19 4.92 2.78
N ILE A 162 10.21 5.01 1.85
CA ILE A 162 10.46 4.88 0.40
C ILE A 162 10.64 6.25 -0.25
N GLY A 163 9.80 7.21 0.12
CA GLY A 163 9.76 8.53 -0.52
C GLY A 163 10.91 9.47 -0.15
N LEU A 164 11.70 9.11 0.85
CA LEU A 164 12.71 9.98 1.44
C LEU A 164 14.14 9.76 0.94
N ASP A 165 14.37 8.94 -0.07
CA ASP A 165 15.70 8.72 -0.66
C ASP A 165 16.31 9.98 -1.33
N LYS A 166 15.45 10.97 -1.65
CA LYS A 166 15.84 12.30 -2.15
C LYS A 166 15.31 13.38 -1.21
N THR A 167 15.63 13.27 0.05
CA THR A 167 15.03 13.96 1.18
C THR A 167 15.08 15.49 1.10
N THR A 168 16.13 16.05 0.51
CA THR A 168 16.42 17.47 0.62
C THR A 168 15.31 18.37 0.05
N GLU A 169 14.78 18.06 -1.12
CA GLU A 169 13.77 18.91 -1.76
C GLU A 169 12.38 18.75 -1.13
N PHE A 170 12.00 17.53 -0.77
CA PHE A 170 10.72 17.31 -0.10
C PHE A 170 10.76 17.82 1.37
N GLY A 171 11.91 17.71 2.05
CA GLY A 171 12.12 18.31 3.37
C GLY A 171 11.97 19.84 3.33
N LYS A 172 12.56 20.51 2.33
CA LYS A 172 12.38 21.96 2.10
C LYS A 172 10.91 22.31 1.82
N PHE A 173 10.19 21.48 1.05
CA PHE A 173 8.77 21.65 0.82
C PHE A 173 7.98 21.56 2.13
N ALA A 174 8.24 20.54 2.95
CA ALA A 174 7.57 20.36 4.23
C ALA A 174 7.86 21.52 5.20
N HIS A 175 9.10 22.04 5.20
CA HIS A 175 9.48 23.23 5.96
C HIS A 175 8.72 24.49 5.48
N TRP A 176 8.68 24.71 4.17
CA TRP A 176 7.93 25.83 3.58
C TRP A 176 6.43 25.76 3.89
N LEU A 177 5.83 24.56 3.79
CA LEU A 177 4.41 24.34 4.08
C LEU A 177 4.07 24.73 5.51
N ASN A 178 5.01 24.48 6.43
CA ASN A 178 4.87 24.74 7.86
C ASN A 178 3.52 24.27 8.39
N ALA A 179 3.29 22.97 8.25
CA ALA A 179 2.03 22.33 8.62
C ALA A 179 1.80 22.39 10.14
N ASP A 180 0.55 22.66 10.54
CA ASP A 180 0.10 22.62 11.93
C ASP A 180 0.08 21.19 12.46
N PHE A 181 -0.29 20.23 11.60
CA PHE A 181 -0.33 18.81 11.90
C PHE A 181 0.60 18.03 10.98
N PHE A 182 1.34 17.09 11.54
CA PHE A 182 2.32 16.32 10.81
C PHE A 182 2.21 14.82 11.14
N ILE A 183 1.88 14.00 10.15
CA ILE A 183 1.73 12.55 10.29
C ILE A 183 2.67 11.86 9.30
N MET A 184 3.42 10.89 9.79
CA MET A 184 4.21 9.96 8.98
C MET A 184 3.72 8.55 9.22
N ALA A 185 3.74 7.70 8.19
CA ALA A 185 3.42 6.28 8.32
C ALA A 185 4.48 5.42 7.62
N THR A 186 4.80 4.27 8.23
CA THR A 186 5.76 3.33 7.66
C THR A 186 5.53 1.90 8.17
N ALA A 187 5.81 0.92 7.31
CA ALA A 187 5.87 -0.49 7.71
C ALA A 187 7.27 -0.89 8.20
N THR A 188 8.32 -0.23 7.70
CA THR A 188 9.73 -0.53 7.98
C THR A 188 10.46 0.77 8.33
N PRO A 189 10.49 1.16 9.59
CA PRO A 189 11.11 2.43 9.98
C PRO A 189 12.62 2.38 9.76
N LYS A 190 13.14 3.36 9.03
CA LYS A 190 14.56 3.72 8.99
C LYS A 190 14.68 5.03 9.75
N ASP A 191 14.86 4.93 11.05
CA ASP A 191 14.75 6.07 11.98
C ASP A 191 15.70 7.21 11.63
N GLU A 192 16.93 6.92 11.17
CA GLU A 192 17.90 7.94 10.76
C GLU A 192 17.36 8.81 9.62
N ARG A 193 16.80 8.21 8.56
CA ARG A 193 16.24 8.98 7.44
C ARG A 193 15.00 9.77 7.81
N LEU A 194 14.18 9.23 8.70
CA LEU A 194 13.01 9.96 9.23
C LEU A 194 13.42 11.16 10.06
N LEU A 195 14.46 11.03 10.87
CA LEU A 195 15.01 12.15 11.66
C LEU A 195 15.63 13.22 10.77
N GLU A 196 16.40 12.85 9.75
CA GLU A 196 16.93 13.79 8.76
C GLU A 196 15.81 14.57 8.06
N PHE A 197 14.78 13.89 7.63
CA PHE A 197 13.62 14.53 6.99
C PHE A 197 12.92 15.50 7.94
N LEU A 198 12.69 15.09 9.19
CA LEU A 198 12.07 15.95 10.20
C LEU A 198 12.92 17.19 10.50
N GLN A 199 14.23 17.03 10.61
CA GLN A 199 15.15 18.17 10.80
C GLN A 199 15.06 19.15 9.63
N GLN A 200 15.03 18.64 8.39
CA GLN A 200 14.85 19.47 7.19
C GLN A 200 13.49 20.16 7.15
N ALA A 201 12.44 19.50 7.68
CA ALA A 201 11.11 20.08 7.85
C ALA A 201 10.98 21.05 9.05
N GLY A 202 12.08 21.31 9.77
CA GLY A 202 12.10 22.20 10.93
C GLY A 202 11.50 21.60 12.21
N LYS A 203 11.46 20.26 12.29
CA LYS A 203 10.96 19.52 13.46
C LYS A 203 12.10 18.76 14.14
N SER A 204 12.10 18.69 15.46
CA SER A 204 13.20 18.09 16.24
C SER A 204 12.87 16.73 16.84
N ALA A 205 11.60 16.40 16.97
CA ALA A 205 11.13 15.16 17.58
C ALA A 205 9.78 14.72 17.01
N PHE A 206 9.40 13.49 17.29
CA PHE A 206 8.09 12.93 16.96
C PHE A 206 7.57 12.01 18.07
N GLU A 207 6.26 11.85 18.15
CA GLU A 207 5.63 10.86 19.01
C GLU A 207 5.30 9.61 18.16
N SER A 208 5.67 8.42 18.66
CA SER A 208 5.52 7.17 17.91
C SER A 208 4.32 6.38 18.41
N PHE A 209 3.53 5.90 17.46
CA PHE A 209 2.39 5.01 17.64
C PHE A 209 2.64 3.74 16.85
N ALA A 210 2.48 2.58 17.46
CA ALA A 210 2.83 1.32 16.81
C ALA A 210 1.72 0.29 16.93
N ALA A 211 1.49 -0.44 15.84
CA ALA A 211 0.76 -1.70 15.85
C ALA A 211 1.77 -2.85 15.81
N SER A 212 1.67 -3.76 16.76
CA SER A 212 2.47 -4.98 16.78
C SER A 212 1.98 -5.96 15.71
N ARG A 213 2.87 -6.87 15.29
CA ARG A 213 2.49 -7.97 14.41
C ARG A 213 1.41 -8.86 15.06
N ASP A 214 1.48 -9.09 16.35
CA ASP A 214 0.53 -9.94 17.09
C ASP A 214 -0.88 -9.33 17.11
N GLU A 215 -1.00 -8.01 17.29
CA GLU A 215 -2.29 -7.33 17.19
C GLU A 215 -2.92 -7.50 15.81
N VAL A 216 -2.12 -7.33 14.75
CA VAL A 216 -2.59 -7.45 13.36
C VAL A 216 -2.99 -8.90 13.04
N VAL A 217 -2.23 -9.90 13.51
CA VAL A 217 -2.55 -11.32 13.37
C VAL A 217 -3.78 -11.71 14.18
N ASN A 218 -3.89 -11.28 15.43
CA ASN A 218 -5.05 -11.57 16.28
C ASN A 218 -6.34 -10.91 15.76
N ALA A 219 -6.20 -9.75 15.10
CA ALA A 219 -7.29 -9.11 14.36
C ALA A 219 -7.64 -9.82 13.04
N ARG A 220 -6.88 -10.85 12.65
CA ARG A 220 -7.02 -11.61 11.40
C ARG A 220 -6.93 -10.77 10.13
N LEU A 221 -6.14 -9.72 10.20
CA LEU A 221 -5.79 -8.94 9.02
C LEU A 221 -4.64 -9.57 8.25
N ASN A 222 -3.69 -10.19 8.97
CA ASN A 222 -2.55 -10.91 8.40
C ASN A 222 -2.49 -12.36 8.89
N LYS A 223 -1.95 -13.24 8.04
CA LYS A 223 -1.63 -14.63 8.37
C LYS A 223 -0.57 -14.71 9.46
N ARG A 224 -0.70 -15.73 10.29
CA ARG A 224 0.20 -15.96 11.44
C ARG A 224 1.59 -16.40 11.03
N TYR A 225 1.70 -17.20 9.97
CA TYR A 225 2.95 -17.87 9.60
C TYR A 225 3.45 -17.43 8.23
N ILE A 226 4.76 -17.50 8.06
CA ILE A 226 5.46 -17.36 6.78
C ILE A 226 6.34 -18.57 6.61
N GLU A 227 6.19 -19.28 5.50
CA GLU A 227 7.08 -20.34 5.05
C GLU A 227 7.84 -19.84 3.82
N ALA A 228 9.15 -19.58 3.98
CA ALA A 228 10.00 -19.15 2.88
C ALA A 228 10.96 -20.28 2.49
N VAL A 229 10.93 -20.65 1.21
CA VAL A 229 11.83 -21.64 0.60
C VAL A 229 12.73 -20.95 -0.40
N VAL A 230 14.03 -21.04 -0.19
CA VAL A 230 15.04 -20.46 -1.05
C VAL A 230 15.77 -21.58 -1.78
N TYR A 231 15.72 -21.58 -3.09
CA TYR A 231 16.45 -22.51 -3.95
C TYR A 231 17.74 -21.87 -4.43
N ASP A 232 18.85 -22.62 -4.34
CA ASP A 232 20.14 -22.18 -4.87
C ASP A 232 20.74 -23.19 -5.87
N LEU A 233 21.78 -22.78 -6.58
CA LEU A 233 22.42 -23.60 -7.61
C LEU A 233 23.33 -24.73 -7.05
N ARG A 234 23.44 -24.87 -5.72
CA ARG A 234 24.49 -25.69 -5.14
C ARG A 234 24.17 -27.18 -5.03
N GLN A 235 22.93 -27.64 -5.12
CA GLN A 235 22.61 -29.01 -4.74
C GLN A 235 21.92 -29.92 -5.78
N SER A 236 21.29 -29.41 -6.82
CA SER A 236 20.66 -30.26 -7.86
C SER A 236 20.23 -29.49 -9.11
N VAL A 237 20.43 -28.19 -9.14
CA VAL A 237 19.98 -27.30 -10.19
C VAL A 237 21.22 -26.83 -10.95
N GLN A 238 21.36 -27.26 -12.20
CA GLN A 238 22.58 -27.04 -12.98
C GLN A 238 22.58 -25.69 -13.71
N THR A 239 21.41 -25.08 -13.91
CA THR A 239 21.29 -23.81 -14.65
C THR A 239 20.32 -22.86 -13.95
N VAL A 240 20.47 -21.56 -14.24
CA VAL A 240 19.52 -20.50 -13.78
C VAL A 240 18.09 -20.76 -14.28
N ALA A 241 17.95 -21.30 -15.50
CA ALA A 241 16.66 -21.67 -16.06
C ALA A 241 15.97 -22.80 -15.26
N ASP A 242 16.73 -23.82 -14.86
CA ASP A 242 16.20 -24.92 -14.05
C ASP A 242 15.82 -24.46 -12.64
N LEU A 243 16.55 -23.50 -12.09
CA LEU A 243 16.22 -22.87 -10.82
C LEU A 243 14.87 -22.15 -10.88
N LYS A 244 14.67 -21.30 -11.89
CA LYS A 244 13.40 -20.61 -12.13
C LYS A 244 12.23 -21.59 -12.30
N ARG A 245 12.42 -22.63 -13.09
CA ARG A 245 11.43 -23.69 -13.30
C ARG A 245 11.10 -24.46 -12.01
N THR A 246 12.09 -24.71 -11.17
CA THR A 246 11.89 -25.36 -9.88
C THR A 246 11.05 -24.48 -8.95
N VAL A 247 11.37 -23.19 -8.85
CA VAL A 247 10.57 -22.22 -8.08
C VAL A 247 9.11 -22.22 -8.54
N LEU A 248 8.86 -22.09 -9.85
CA LEU A 248 7.50 -22.06 -10.41
C LEU A 248 6.74 -23.37 -10.14
N ARG A 249 7.40 -24.52 -10.35
CA ARG A 249 6.78 -25.84 -10.14
C ARG A 249 6.37 -26.06 -8.68
N GLN A 250 7.25 -25.71 -7.74
CA GLN A 250 6.96 -25.90 -6.32
C GLN A 250 5.90 -24.92 -5.82
N ALA A 251 5.95 -23.68 -6.26
CA ALA A 251 4.93 -22.69 -5.94
C ALA A 251 3.55 -23.07 -6.48
N TRP A 252 3.46 -23.54 -7.73
CA TRP A 252 2.20 -24.03 -8.29
C TRP A 252 1.66 -25.25 -7.53
N LYS A 253 2.53 -26.21 -7.22
CA LYS A 253 2.16 -27.40 -6.41
C LYS A 253 1.58 -26.98 -5.05
N ARG A 254 2.19 -26.01 -4.40
CA ARG A 254 1.68 -25.45 -3.13
C ARG A 254 0.32 -24.77 -3.34
N SER A 255 0.17 -23.95 -4.37
CA SER A 255 -1.10 -23.29 -4.68
C SER A 255 -2.25 -24.28 -4.87
N GLN A 256 -2.00 -25.39 -5.60
CA GLN A 256 -2.99 -26.44 -5.79
C GLN A 256 -3.34 -27.17 -4.48
N ARG A 257 -2.37 -27.36 -3.59
CA ARG A 257 -2.62 -27.90 -2.25
C ARG A 257 -3.52 -26.98 -1.44
N ILE A 258 -3.27 -25.66 -1.45
CA ILE A 258 -4.13 -24.69 -0.77
C ILE A 258 -5.54 -24.68 -1.38
N LYS A 259 -5.68 -24.75 -2.70
CA LYS A 259 -6.98 -24.85 -3.38
C LYS A 259 -7.77 -26.06 -2.88
N LYS A 260 -7.12 -27.21 -2.75
CA LYS A 260 -7.74 -28.42 -2.20
C LYS A 260 -8.16 -28.25 -0.74
N GLN A 261 -7.34 -27.61 0.09
CA GLN A 261 -7.67 -27.34 1.48
C GLN A 261 -8.87 -26.39 1.63
N LEU A 262 -8.95 -25.34 0.80
CA LEU A 262 -10.10 -24.44 0.77
C LEU A 262 -11.39 -25.17 0.37
N GLN A 263 -11.31 -26.07 -0.61
CA GLN A 263 -12.46 -26.91 -1.01
C GLN A 263 -12.92 -27.83 0.12
N ILE A 264 -11.98 -28.52 0.80
CA ILE A 264 -12.29 -29.39 1.95
C ILE A 264 -12.92 -28.59 3.08
N ALA A 265 -12.42 -27.37 3.32
CA ALA A 265 -12.95 -26.46 4.35
C ALA A 265 -14.28 -25.79 3.97
N GLY A 266 -14.78 -25.99 2.73
CA GLY A 266 -16.00 -25.34 2.25
C GLY A 266 -15.89 -23.83 2.09
N VAL A 267 -14.66 -23.29 1.98
CA VAL A 267 -14.42 -21.85 1.82
C VAL A 267 -14.52 -21.47 0.34
N PRO A 268 -15.45 -20.57 -0.06
CA PRO A 268 -15.66 -20.20 -1.45
C PRO A 268 -14.58 -19.21 -1.92
N LEU A 269 -13.34 -19.67 -2.03
CA LEU A 269 -12.20 -18.87 -2.42
C LEU A 269 -11.29 -19.63 -3.39
N THR A 270 -11.00 -19.02 -4.54
CA THR A 270 -9.96 -19.49 -5.46
C THR A 270 -8.63 -18.84 -5.04
N PRO A 271 -7.62 -19.60 -4.60
CA PRO A 271 -6.34 -19.03 -4.23
C PRO A 271 -5.60 -18.49 -5.45
N LEU A 272 -4.82 -17.42 -5.27
CA LEU A 272 -3.97 -16.81 -6.30
C LEU A 272 -2.50 -17.09 -6.01
N LEU A 273 -1.79 -17.57 -7.03
CA LEU A 273 -0.32 -17.60 -7.06
C LEU A 273 0.18 -16.30 -7.70
N LEU A 274 0.99 -15.55 -6.96
CA LEU A 274 1.71 -14.39 -7.48
C LEU A 274 3.07 -14.84 -8.03
N VAL A 275 3.37 -14.49 -9.26
CA VAL A 275 4.65 -14.81 -9.92
C VAL A 275 5.34 -13.52 -10.30
N GLN A 276 6.41 -13.21 -9.58
CA GLN A 276 7.25 -12.07 -9.88
C GLN A 276 8.42 -12.48 -10.77
N VAL A 277 8.59 -11.78 -11.88
CA VAL A 277 9.71 -11.96 -12.82
C VAL A 277 10.61 -10.72 -12.85
N ALA A 278 11.82 -10.88 -13.36
CA ALA A 278 12.72 -9.76 -13.62
C ALA A 278 12.13 -8.83 -14.70
N ASN A 279 12.54 -7.58 -14.70
CA ASN A 279 12.25 -6.68 -15.82
C ASN A 279 12.95 -7.21 -17.08
N GLY A 280 12.30 -7.08 -18.25
CA GLY A 280 12.81 -7.56 -19.53
C GLY A 280 11.67 -7.95 -20.47
N ASP A 281 11.95 -8.01 -21.77
CA ASP A 281 10.92 -8.10 -22.82
C ASP A 281 10.19 -9.44 -22.89
N LYS A 282 10.82 -10.53 -22.47
CA LYS A 282 10.26 -11.90 -22.61
C LYS A 282 10.06 -12.63 -21.29
N THR A 283 10.33 -11.99 -20.16
CA THR A 283 10.35 -12.68 -18.86
C THR A 283 8.97 -13.17 -18.40
N VAL A 284 7.93 -12.44 -18.75
CA VAL A 284 6.52 -12.79 -18.45
C VAL A 284 6.10 -13.99 -19.32
N GLU A 285 6.38 -13.94 -20.62
CA GLU A 285 6.06 -14.99 -21.59
C GLU A 285 6.83 -16.28 -21.30
N GLU A 286 8.10 -16.20 -20.90
CA GLU A 286 8.90 -17.35 -20.46
C GLU A 286 8.28 -18.04 -19.24
N ALA A 287 7.91 -17.27 -18.21
CA ALA A 287 7.25 -17.81 -17.03
C ALA A 287 5.89 -18.42 -17.35
N GLU A 288 5.09 -17.80 -18.23
CA GLU A 288 3.82 -18.35 -18.71
C GLU A 288 4.04 -19.69 -19.41
N GLN A 289 5.00 -19.76 -20.34
CA GLN A 289 5.30 -20.99 -21.06
C GLN A 289 5.78 -22.11 -20.14
N ASP A 290 6.60 -21.79 -19.16
CA ASP A 290 7.08 -22.75 -18.16
C ASP A 290 5.92 -23.27 -17.29
N LEU A 291 4.98 -22.42 -16.86
CA LEU A 291 3.80 -22.81 -16.12
C LEU A 291 2.88 -23.72 -16.96
N ILE A 292 2.66 -23.40 -18.24
CA ILE A 292 1.82 -24.20 -19.13
C ILE A 292 2.49 -25.56 -19.40
N LYS A 293 3.75 -25.57 -19.82
CA LYS A 293 4.43 -26.79 -20.27
C LYS A 293 4.86 -27.72 -19.14
N LEU A 294 5.31 -27.15 -18.00
CA LEU A 294 5.86 -27.95 -16.91
C LEU A 294 4.87 -28.24 -15.79
N CYS A 295 3.89 -27.36 -15.60
CA CYS A 295 2.92 -27.46 -14.51
C CYS A 295 1.51 -27.82 -15.02
N GLY A 296 1.27 -27.83 -16.34
CA GLY A 296 -0.03 -28.13 -16.92
C GLY A 296 -1.09 -27.05 -16.61
N VAL A 297 -0.66 -25.81 -16.36
CA VAL A 297 -1.58 -24.70 -16.09
C VAL A 297 -2.32 -24.33 -17.36
N HIS A 298 -3.66 -24.33 -17.31
CA HIS A 298 -4.44 -23.91 -18.47
C HIS A 298 -4.25 -22.39 -18.70
N PRO A 299 -3.99 -21.92 -19.94
CA PRO A 299 -3.73 -20.51 -20.23
C PRO A 299 -4.81 -19.55 -19.71
N ALA A 300 -6.08 -19.97 -19.74
CA ALA A 300 -7.19 -19.15 -19.22
C ALA A 300 -7.10 -18.84 -17.73
N LEU A 301 -6.36 -19.63 -16.93
CA LEU A 301 -6.17 -19.40 -15.50
C LEU A 301 -5.05 -18.39 -15.21
N ILE A 302 -4.30 -17.97 -16.23
CA ILE A 302 -3.15 -17.07 -16.08
C ILE A 302 -3.59 -15.65 -16.45
N GLY A 303 -3.46 -14.73 -15.49
CA GLY A 303 -3.44 -13.29 -15.71
C GLY A 303 -2.01 -12.80 -15.77
N LYS A 304 -1.74 -11.80 -16.60
CA LYS A 304 -0.39 -11.27 -16.78
C LYS A 304 -0.37 -9.76 -16.99
N HIS A 305 0.70 -9.15 -16.49
CA HIS A 305 1.03 -7.74 -16.70
C HIS A 305 2.44 -7.66 -17.27
N SER A 306 2.56 -7.35 -18.56
CA SER A 306 3.83 -7.39 -19.31
C SER A 306 4.53 -6.02 -19.39
N SER A 307 3.86 -4.93 -19.04
CA SER A 307 4.46 -3.59 -19.01
C SER A 307 5.47 -3.44 -17.87
N ASP A 308 6.50 -2.62 -18.08
CA ASP A 308 7.39 -2.16 -17.02
C ASP A 308 6.76 -1.06 -16.17
N ASP A 309 5.77 -0.35 -16.71
CA ASP A 309 5.02 0.66 -16.01
C ASP A 309 3.94 0.02 -15.12
N PRO A 310 3.80 0.44 -13.86
CA PRO A 310 2.77 -0.07 -12.98
C PRO A 310 1.36 0.29 -13.46
N ASP A 311 0.48 -0.70 -13.56
CA ASP A 311 -0.96 -0.51 -13.70
C ASP A 311 -1.68 -1.21 -12.54
N PRO A 312 -1.83 -0.55 -11.39
CA PRO A 312 -2.43 -1.14 -10.20
C PRO A 312 -3.91 -1.44 -10.37
N VAL A 313 -4.62 -0.71 -11.23
CA VAL A 313 -6.05 -0.96 -11.50
C VAL A 313 -6.21 -2.27 -12.25
N MET A 314 -5.45 -2.47 -13.33
CA MET A 314 -5.44 -3.72 -14.07
C MET A 314 -4.96 -4.88 -13.19
N MET A 315 -3.89 -4.70 -12.44
CA MET A 315 -3.36 -5.74 -11.57
C MET A 315 -4.33 -6.12 -10.44
N ALA A 316 -5.01 -5.15 -9.84
CA ALA A 316 -6.05 -5.40 -8.86
C ALA A 316 -7.26 -6.10 -9.48
N ALA A 317 -7.66 -5.74 -10.69
CA ALA A 317 -8.73 -6.42 -11.43
C ALA A 317 -8.39 -7.90 -11.65
N ILE A 318 -7.19 -8.22 -12.13
CA ILE A 318 -6.72 -9.60 -12.31
C ILE A 318 -6.62 -10.32 -10.96
N ALA A 319 -6.06 -9.65 -9.93
CA ALA A 319 -5.90 -10.23 -8.61
C ALA A 319 -7.24 -10.57 -7.94
N ASN A 320 -8.31 -9.87 -8.26
CA ASN A 320 -9.67 -10.12 -7.73
C ASN A 320 -10.54 -10.99 -8.64
N ASP A 321 -10.12 -11.25 -9.88
CA ASP A 321 -10.83 -12.16 -10.80
C ASP A 321 -10.68 -13.62 -10.35
N SER A 322 -11.76 -14.22 -9.83
CA SER A 322 -11.78 -15.59 -9.34
C SER A 322 -11.55 -16.65 -10.43
N SER A 323 -11.65 -16.29 -11.72
CA SER A 323 -11.28 -17.16 -12.83
C SER A 323 -9.76 -17.31 -13.00
N LYS A 324 -8.97 -16.43 -12.40
CA LYS A 324 -7.51 -16.48 -12.45
C LYS A 324 -6.93 -17.16 -11.21
N GLU A 325 -6.00 -18.08 -11.43
CA GLU A 325 -5.27 -18.78 -10.38
C GLU A 325 -3.79 -18.35 -10.30
N VAL A 326 -3.30 -17.68 -11.35
CA VAL A 326 -1.92 -17.15 -11.43
C VAL A 326 -1.96 -15.71 -11.92
N LEU A 327 -1.16 -14.85 -11.30
CA LEU A 327 -0.85 -13.51 -11.80
C LEU A 327 0.67 -13.39 -11.99
N ILE A 328 1.12 -13.22 -13.24
CA ILE A 328 2.53 -12.99 -13.59
C ILE A 328 2.73 -11.49 -13.80
N PHE A 329 3.76 -10.93 -13.17
CA PHE A 329 4.06 -9.50 -13.29
C PHE A 329 5.56 -9.21 -13.17
N LYS A 330 6.00 -8.13 -13.81
CA LYS A 330 7.37 -7.63 -13.70
C LYS A 330 7.60 -6.95 -12.36
N GLN A 331 8.84 -6.93 -11.92
CA GLN A 331 9.21 -6.31 -10.64
C GLN A 331 8.78 -4.84 -10.54
N SER A 332 9.04 -4.05 -11.58
CA SER A 332 8.70 -2.61 -11.63
C SER A 332 7.19 -2.37 -11.48
N ALA A 333 6.38 -3.26 -12.04
CA ALA A 333 4.92 -3.17 -12.01
C ALA A 333 4.31 -3.64 -10.69
N GLY A 334 5.07 -4.30 -9.83
CA GLY A 334 4.57 -4.99 -8.64
C GLY A 334 4.17 -4.09 -7.47
N THR A 335 4.14 -2.77 -7.62
CA THR A 335 3.77 -1.85 -6.53
C THR A 335 2.30 -1.42 -6.62
N GLY A 336 1.67 -1.17 -5.46
CA GLY A 336 0.37 -0.47 -5.40
C GLY A 336 -0.89 -1.30 -5.63
N PHE A 337 -0.87 -2.62 -5.78
CA PHE A 337 -2.08 -3.44 -5.86
C PHE A 337 -2.30 -4.32 -4.63
N ASP A 338 -3.54 -4.67 -4.34
CA ASP A 338 -3.91 -5.59 -3.27
C ASP A 338 -4.36 -6.94 -3.84
N ALA A 339 -3.95 -8.04 -3.19
CA ALA A 339 -4.25 -9.41 -3.62
C ALA A 339 -4.69 -10.28 -2.42
N PRO A 340 -5.87 -10.02 -1.83
CA PRO A 340 -6.28 -10.65 -0.57
C PRO A 340 -6.47 -12.18 -0.68
N ARG A 341 -6.67 -12.73 -1.87
CA ARG A 341 -6.77 -14.17 -2.12
C ARG A 341 -5.43 -14.84 -2.47
N ALA A 342 -4.31 -14.09 -2.40
CA ALA A 342 -2.99 -14.65 -2.63
C ALA A 342 -2.46 -15.37 -1.39
N PHE A 343 -1.97 -16.61 -1.59
CA PHE A 343 -1.34 -17.43 -0.56
C PHE A 343 0.13 -17.71 -0.87
N VAL A 344 0.48 -17.73 -2.16
CA VAL A 344 1.78 -18.16 -2.63
C VAL A 344 2.40 -17.05 -3.48
N LEU A 345 3.65 -16.73 -3.19
CA LEU A 345 4.51 -15.85 -3.98
C LEU A 345 5.67 -16.67 -4.52
N ALA A 346 5.88 -16.64 -5.83
CA ALA A 346 7.08 -17.14 -6.49
C ALA A 346 7.88 -15.96 -7.05
N SER A 347 9.15 -15.83 -6.71
CA SER A 347 10.05 -14.89 -7.38
C SER A 347 11.12 -15.64 -8.12
N THR A 348 11.12 -15.50 -9.45
CA THR A 348 12.14 -16.07 -10.32
C THR A 348 13.34 -15.13 -10.50
N LYS A 349 13.28 -13.95 -9.85
CA LYS A 349 14.37 -13.00 -9.76
C LYS A 349 15.18 -13.25 -8.49
N SER A 350 16.50 -13.02 -8.56
CA SER A 350 17.32 -12.99 -7.35
C SER A 350 16.93 -11.82 -6.45
N VAL A 351 16.66 -12.10 -5.19
CA VAL A 351 16.26 -11.08 -4.21
C VAL A 351 17.51 -10.48 -3.59
N ASN A 352 17.79 -9.22 -3.92
CA ASN A 352 18.95 -8.48 -3.42
C ASN A 352 18.58 -7.42 -2.36
N ASP A 353 17.31 -7.08 -2.23
CA ASP A 353 16.82 -6.02 -1.35
C ASP A 353 15.76 -6.56 -0.40
N ALA A 354 16.08 -6.56 0.90
CA ALA A 354 15.20 -7.06 1.96
C ALA A 354 13.92 -6.22 2.08
N ASP A 355 14.01 -4.90 1.92
CA ASP A 355 12.85 -4.01 2.03
C ASP A 355 11.86 -4.26 0.90
N PHE A 356 12.39 -4.49 -0.31
CA PHE A 356 11.58 -4.82 -1.47
C PHE A 356 10.91 -6.20 -1.33
N ALA A 357 11.65 -7.19 -0.81
CA ALA A 357 11.09 -8.50 -0.52
C ALA A 357 9.94 -8.42 0.50
N MET A 358 10.07 -7.61 1.54
CA MET A 358 9.04 -7.45 2.57
C MET A 358 7.73 -6.86 2.04
N GLN A 359 7.78 -5.95 1.06
CA GLN A 359 6.57 -5.39 0.43
C GLN A 359 5.79 -6.45 -0.35
N PHE A 360 6.48 -7.35 -1.06
CA PHE A 360 5.83 -8.43 -1.80
C PHE A 360 5.32 -9.53 -0.89
N ILE A 361 6.07 -9.88 0.15
CA ILE A 361 5.62 -10.82 1.18
C ILE A 361 4.36 -10.29 1.86
N GLY A 362 4.29 -8.99 2.13
CA GLY A 362 3.10 -8.34 2.69
C GLY A 362 1.80 -8.59 1.92
N ARG A 363 1.87 -8.84 0.59
CA ARG A 363 0.68 -9.12 -0.23
C ARG A 363 0.10 -10.51 0.02
N VAL A 364 0.95 -11.52 0.22
CA VAL A 364 0.51 -12.89 0.54
C VAL A 364 0.21 -13.09 2.02
N MET A 365 0.54 -12.10 2.85
CA MET A 365 0.24 -12.13 4.28
C MET A 365 -1.22 -11.87 4.61
N ARG A 366 -1.99 -11.24 3.73
CA ARG A 366 -3.37 -10.88 4.03
C ARG A 366 -4.27 -12.08 4.24
N VAL A 367 -5.17 -11.98 5.21
CA VAL A 367 -6.28 -12.94 5.38
C VAL A 367 -7.48 -12.41 4.64
N SER A 368 -7.95 -13.16 3.64
CA SER A 368 -9.10 -12.79 2.85
C SER A 368 -10.41 -12.81 3.66
N ARG A 369 -11.40 -12.04 3.20
CA ARG A 369 -12.71 -11.98 3.86
C ARG A 369 -13.39 -13.37 3.97
N PRO A 370 -13.45 -14.22 2.94
CA PRO A 370 -14.05 -15.56 3.06
C PRO A 370 -13.39 -16.43 4.16
N ILE A 371 -12.07 -16.31 4.35
CA ILE A 371 -11.38 -17.01 5.44
C ILE A 371 -11.82 -16.48 6.81
N ARG A 372 -11.92 -15.15 6.95
CA ARG A 372 -12.36 -14.52 8.22
C ARG A 372 -13.79 -14.87 8.57
N GLU A 373 -14.65 -15.02 7.58
CA GLU A 373 -16.05 -15.43 7.75
C GLU A 373 -16.17 -16.91 8.11
N ALA A 374 -15.39 -17.78 7.45
CA ALA A 374 -15.39 -19.21 7.75
C ALA A 374 -14.76 -19.53 9.11
N TYR A 375 -13.80 -18.75 9.54
CA TYR A 375 -13.08 -18.92 10.81
C TYR A 375 -13.20 -17.64 11.66
N PRO A 376 -14.30 -17.42 12.39
CA PRO A 376 -14.43 -16.27 13.30
C PRO A 376 -13.36 -16.31 14.41
N LYS A 377 -13.11 -15.18 15.10
CA LYS A 377 -12.00 -15.04 16.07
C LYS A 377 -12.01 -16.11 17.18
N SER A 378 -13.15 -16.71 17.43
CA SER A 378 -13.31 -17.84 18.40
C SER A 378 -12.78 -19.18 17.87
N MET A 379 -12.51 -19.33 16.58
CA MET A 379 -12.03 -20.57 15.96
C MET A 379 -10.63 -20.36 15.36
N PRO A 380 -9.66 -21.28 15.55
CA PRO A 380 -8.36 -21.18 14.89
C PRO A 380 -8.49 -21.37 13.36
N ILE A 381 -7.76 -20.58 12.59
CA ILE A 381 -7.57 -20.85 11.16
C ILE A 381 -6.62 -22.05 11.04
N PRO A 382 -6.92 -23.06 10.18
CA PRO A 382 -5.98 -24.17 9.93
C PRO A 382 -4.61 -23.62 9.49
N PRO A 383 -3.49 -24.19 10.00
CA PRO A 383 -2.14 -23.68 9.73
C PRO A 383 -1.84 -23.48 8.24
N ASP A 384 -2.25 -24.41 7.37
CA ASP A 384 -2.06 -24.32 5.91
C ASP A 384 -2.76 -23.06 5.29
N LEU A 385 -3.87 -22.60 5.88
CA LEU A 385 -4.63 -21.44 5.45
C LEU A 385 -4.19 -20.15 6.19
N ASP A 386 -3.46 -20.29 7.29
CA ASP A 386 -2.90 -19.19 8.10
C ASP A 386 -1.40 -18.98 7.82
N THR A 387 -0.91 -19.51 6.70
CA THR A 387 0.50 -19.42 6.28
C THR A 387 0.60 -18.72 4.93
N ALA A 388 1.52 -17.77 4.82
CA ALA A 388 1.99 -17.19 3.56
C ALA A 388 3.19 -17.99 3.05
N TYR A 389 3.14 -18.43 1.81
CA TYR A 389 4.19 -19.27 1.21
C TYR A 389 5.00 -18.48 0.20
N VAL A 390 6.31 -18.47 0.37
CA VAL A 390 7.24 -17.69 -0.44
C VAL A 390 8.31 -18.60 -1.03
N TYR A 391 8.42 -18.65 -2.35
CA TYR A 391 9.41 -19.44 -3.09
C TYR A 391 10.33 -18.49 -3.84
N LEU A 392 11.62 -18.55 -3.52
CA LEU A 392 12.61 -17.60 -4.03
C LEU A 392 13.74 -18.33 -4.72
N ALA A 393 14.27 -17.74 -5.79
CA ALA A 393 15.56 -18.09 -6.34
C ALA A 393 16.65 -17.33 -5.57
N ALA A 394 17.67 -18.06 -5.09
CA ALA A 394 18.84 -17.43 -4.49
C ALA A 394 19.60 -16.57 -5.51
N ARG A 395 20.49 -15.73 -5.00
CA ARG A 395 21.37 -14.92 -5.83
C ARG A 395 22.29 -15.83 -6.66
N PHE A 396 22.32 -15.61 -7.96
CA PHE A 396 23.24 -16.24 -8.91
C PHE A 396 24.19 -15.22 -9.53
#